data_7d25468445b5dca7491e68ef5c2f515c
#
_entry.id   7d25468445b5dca7491e68ef5c2f515c
#
_cell.length_a   1.000
_cell.length_b   1.000
_cell.length_c   1.000
_cell.angle_alpha   90.00
_cell.angle_beta   90.00
_cell.angle_gamma   90.00
#
_symmetry.space_group_name_H-M   'P 1'
#
loop_
_entity.id
_entity.type
_entity.pdbx_description
1 polymer ?
#
loop_
_entity_poly.entity_id
_entity_poly.type
_entity_poly.pdbx_seq_one_letter_code
_entity_poly.pdbx_strand_id
1 'polypeptide(L)'
;MSKSSSALLIREAQPQDVSLILDFIRALAVYEREPDAVTATEADLLRDGFGAQPYFHCLIAEHDAGDGGRPAGFAFYFFNYSTWTGRPGLYLEDLFVQPEFRGLGVGKALLARVAAIAVEKNCPRLQWEVLDWNTPAVDFYASLGASFLDEWRNVRMTGEALRKLAALDAALDSAGAVAKNEVEA
;
A
#
# COMPACT_ATOMS: atom_id res chain seq x y z
N MET A 1 31.20 -26.51 -12.47
CA MET A 1 30.81 -25.10 -12.17
C MET A 1 29.39 -25.17 -11.61
N SER A 2 29.26 -25.08 -10.28
CA SER A 2 27.95 -25.03 -9.60
C SER A 2 27.28 -23.72 -10.01
N LYS A 3 26.08 -23.79 -10.61
CA LYS A 3 25.23 -22.62 -10.80
C LYS A 3 24.89 -22.12 -9.39
N SER A 4 25.44 -20.99 -8.97
CA SER A 4 24.95 -20.29 -7.80
C SER A 4 23.46 -20.04 -8.02
N SER A 5 22.62 -20.72 -7.25
CA SER A 5 21.18 -20.51 -7.27
C SER A 5 20.95 -19.13 -6.68
N SER A 6 20.55 -18.16 -7.49
CA SER A 6 20.11 -16.88 -6.95
C SER A 6 18.94 -17.14 -5.99
N ALA A 7 19.09 -16.72 -4.74
CA ALA A 7 18.06 -16.86 -3.72
C ALA A 7 17.22 -15.58 -3.69
N LEU A 8 15.91 -15.71 -3.71
CA LEU A 8 14.96 -14.63 -3.45
C LEU A 8 14.36 -14.84 -2.07
N LEU A 9 14.57 -13.87 -1.18
CA LEU A 9 14.01 -13.84 0.17
C LEU A 9 12.93 -12.76 0.25
N ILE A 10 11.76 -13.12 0.75
CA ILE A 10 10.72 -12.16 1.12
C ILE A 10 10.60 -12.15 2.64
N ARG A 11 10.76 -10.99 3.26
CA ARG A 11 10.65 -10.82 4.70
C ARG A 11 9.76 -9.63 5.06
N GLU A 12 9.23 -9.64 6.27
CA GLU A 12 8.58 -8.47 6.84
C GLU A 12 9.62 -7.37 7.10
N ALA A 13 9.23 -6.13 6.84
CA ALA A 13 10.03 -4.96 7.17
C ALA A 13 10.14 -4.79 8.68
N GLN A 14 11.25 -4.24 9.12
CA GLN A 14 11.56 -3.92 10.51
C GLN A 14 11.74 -2.38 10.66
N PRO A 15 11.71 -1.82 11.86
CA PRO A 15 11.90 -0.38 12.07
C PRO A 15 13.18 0.20 11.43
N GLN A 16 14.25 -0.58 11.35
CA GLN A 16 15.50 -0.17 10.71
C GLN A 16 15.43 -0.10 9.18
N ASP A 17 14.36 -0.65 8.56
CA ASP A 17 14.16 -0.60 7.11
C ASP A 17 13.46 0.69 6.64
N VAL A 18 13.11 1.59 7.55
CA VAL A 18 12.32 2.80 7.24
C VAL A 18 12.97 3.66 6.15
N SER A 19 14.29 3.84 6.19
CA SER A 19 15.02 4.58 5.14
C SER A 19 14.91 3.87 3.79
N LEU A 20 15.08 2.56 3.77
CA LEU A 20 14.93 1.75 2.55
C LEU A 20 13.50 1.81 1.99
N ILE A 21 12.49 1.74 2.85
CA ILE A 21 11.08 1.86 2.43
C ILE A 21 10.85 3.22 1.78
N LEU A 22 11.34 4.30 2.39
CA LEU A 22 11.20 5.65 1.83
C LEU A 22 11.92 5.79 0.47
N ASP A 23 13.07 5.16 0.32
CA ASP A 23 13.78 5.15 -0.97
C ASP A 23 13.00 4.39 -2.05
N PHE A 24 12.34 3.28 -1.72
CA PHE A 24 11.46 2.58 -2.64
C PHE A 24 10.23 3.41 -3.02
N ILE A 25 9.60 4.09 -2.06
CA ILE A 25 8.45 5.00 -2.32
C ILE A 25 8.88 6.11 -3.29
N ARG A 26 10.04 6.73 -3.07
CA ARG A 26 10.57 7.77 -3.97
C ARG A 26 10.88 7.21 -5.36
N ALA A 27 11.46 6.01 -5.43
CA ALA A 27 11.74 5.37 -6.72
C ALA A 27 10.46 5.01 -7.49
N LEU A 28 9.40 4.59 -6.79
CA LEU A 28 8.08 4.37 -7.37
C LEU A 28 7.48 5.68 -7.88
N ALA A 29 7.52 6.76 -7.11
CA ALA A 29 7.03 8.08 -7.51
C ALA A 29 7.73 8.60 -8.78
N VAL A 30 9.05 8.39 -8.90
CA VAL A 30 9.79 8.68 -10.13
C VAL A 30 9.27 7.84 -11.31
N TYR A 31 9.03 6.55 -11.09
CA TYR A 31 8.47 5.67 -12.12
C TYR A 31 7.08 6.12 -12.56
N GLU A 32 6.25 6.55 -11.63
CA GLU A 32 4.89 7.06 -11.86
C GLU A 32 4.83 8.51 -12.37
N ARG A 33 5.98 9.15 -12.57
CA ARG A 33 6.14 10.52 -13.11
C ARG A 33 5.67 11.62 -12.15
N GLU A 34 5.67 11.32 -10.85
CA GLU A 34 5.26 12.24 -9.77
C GLU A 34 6.38 12.37 -8.70
N PRO A 35 7.64 12.67 -9.09
CA PRO A 35 8.79 12.64 -8.16
C PRO A 35 8.65 13.61 -6.99
N ASP A 36 7.91 14.71 -7.17
CA ASP A 36 7.71 15.75 -6.16
C ASP A 36 6.50 15.51 -5.26
N ALA A 37 5.73 14.44 -5.49
CA ALA A 37 4.53 14.14 -4.71
C ALA A 37 4.83 13.56 -3.32
N VAL A 38 6.03 12.99 -3.11
CA VAL A 38 6.40 12.32 -1.86
C VAL A 38 6.78 13.35 -0.79
N THR A 39 5.90 13.53 0.19
CA THR A 39 6.11 14.38 1.36
C THR A 39 6.34 13.58 2.64
N ALA A 40 6.18 12.26 2.59
CA ALA A 40 6.40 11.37 3.72
C ALA A 40 7.85 11.41 4.20
N THR A 41 8.03 11.30 5.51
CA THR A 41 9.32 11.26 6.17
C THR A 41 9.57 9.90 6.83
N GLU A 42 10.82 9.59 7.16
CA GLU A 42 11.16 8.41 7.95
C GLU A 42 10.44 8.39 9.31
N ALA A 43 10.28 9.56 9.94
CA ALA A 43 9.55 9.68 11.21
C ALA A 43 8.07 9.32 11.07
N ASP A 44 7.43 9.68 9.95
CA ASP A 44 6.04 9.29 9.67
C ASP A 44 5.93 7.78 9.48
N LEU A 45 6.79 7.20 8.66
CA LEU A 45 6.80 5.75 8.43
C LEU A 45 7.08 4.95 9.70
N LEU A 46 8.01 5.43 10.55
CA LEU A 46 8.32 4.79 11.82
C LEU A 46 7.13 4.82 12.78
N ARG A 47 6.49 5.99 12.91
CA ARG A 47 5.31 6.17 13.77
C ARG A 47 4.15 5.29 13.31
N ASP A 48 3.85 5.30 12.01
CA ASP A 48 2.62 4.76 11.46
C ASP A 48 2.73 3.29 11.05
N GLY A 49 3.92 2.77 10.79
CA GLY A 49 4.14 1.38 10.44
C GLY A 49 4.63 0.51 11.60
N PHE A 50 5.33 1.10 12.56
CA PHE A 50 6.00 0.36 13.63
C PHE A 50 5.60 0.81 15.04
N GLY A 51 4.59 1.67 15.14
CA GLY A 51 3.98 2.10 16.39
C GLY A 51 3.05 1.04 17.01
N ALA A 52 2.39 1.40 18.10
CA ALA A 52 1.49 0.49 18.83
C ALA A 52 0.26 0.03 18.02
N GLN A 53 -0.19 0.83 17.06
CA GLN A 53 -1.29 0.53 16.15
C GLN A 53 -0.86 0.89 14.72
N PRO A 54 -0.25 -0.03 13.99
CA PRO A 54 0.24 0.24 12.66
C PRO A 54 -0.91 0.47 11.67
N TYR A 55 -0.79 1.51 10.85
CA TYR A 55 -1.72 1.78 9.74
C TYR A 55 -1.37 0.97 8.49
N PHE A 56 -0.14 0.49 8.39
CA PHE A 56 0.32 -0.30 7.26
C PHE A 56 1.30 -1.40 7.67
N HIS A 57 1.54 -2.30 6.73
CA HIS A 57 2.57 -3.34 6.79
C HIS A 57 3.42 -3.28 5.52
N CYS A 58 4.64 -3.76 5.59
CA CYS A 58 5.54 -3.76 4.45
C CYS A 58 6.32 -5.07 4.37
N LEU A 59 6.44 -5.61 3.15
CA LEU A 59 7.34 -6.71 2.82
C LEU A 59 8.51 -6.17 2.01
N ILE A 60 9.70 -6.69 2.27
CA ILE A 60 10.91 -6.40 1.50
C ILE A 60 11.36 -7.68 0.80
N ALA A 61 11.65 -7.54 -0.49
CA ALA A 61 12.29 -8.57 -1.27
C ALA A 61 13.80 -8.32 -1.33
N GLU A 62 14.58 -9.33 -1.03
CA GLU A 62 16.04 -9.34 -1.17
C GLU A 62 16.44 -10.40 -2.19
N HIS A 63 17.28 -10.02 -3.14
CA HIS A 63 17.80 -10.92 -4.16
C HIS A 63 19.28 -11.14 -3.92
N ASP A 64 19.66 -12.39 -3.65
CA ASP A 64 21.04 -12.80 -3.45
C ASP A 64 21.55 -13.52 -4.70
N ALA A 65 22.53 -12.93 -5.36
CA ALA A 65 23.27 -13.53 -6.45
C ALA A 65 24.59 -14.20 -5.97
N GLY A 66 24.76 -14.35 -4.64
CA GLY A 66 25.97 -14.85 -4.00
C GLY A 66 26.87 -13.73 -3.45
N ASP A 67 26.33 -12.52 -3.32
CA ASP A 67 27.02 -11.30 -2.87
C ASP A 67 26.45 -10.70 -1.57
N GLY A 68 25.59 -11.45 -0.86
CA GLY A 68 25.06 -11.06 0.46
C GLY A 68 23.66 -10.45 0.46
N GLY A 69 22.92 -10.60 -0.63
CA GLY A 69 21.54 -10.14 -0.74
C GLY A 69 21.40 -8.64 -0.89
N ARG A 70 20.72 -8.20 -1.95
CA ARG A 70 20.43 -6.78 -2.20
C ARG A 70 18.94 -6.53 -2.17
N PRO A 71 18.48 -5.41 -1.55
CA PRO A 71 17.08 -5.03 -1.63
C PRO A 71 16.62 -4.90 -3.08
N ALA A 72 15.60 -5.65 -3.46
CA ALA A 72 15.15 -5.77 -4.84
C ALA A 72 13.78 -5.14 -5.09
N GLY A 73 12.99 -4.93 -4.02
CA GLY A 73 11.67 -4.34 -4.13
C GLY A 73 10.88 -4.45 -2.82
N PHE A 74 9.67 -3.94 -2.83
CA PHE A 74 8.80 -3.95 -1.66
C PHE A 74 7.33 -4.13 -2.06
N ALA A 75 6.51 -4.53 -1.09
CA ALA A 75 5.06 -4.48 -1.14
C ALA A 75 4.53 -3.81 0.13
N PHE A 76 3.80 -2.73 -0.03
CA PHE A 76 3.23 -1.93 1.04
C PHE A 76 1.72 -2.18 1.08
N TYR A 77 1.14 -2.59 2.21
CA TYR A 77 -0.25 -3.00 2.28
C TYR A 77 -0.89 -2.70 3.63
N PHE A 78 -2.22 -2.65 3.64
CA PHE A 78 -3.02 -2.52 4.85
C PHE A 78 -4.32 -3.31 4.75
N PHE A 79 -5.04 -3.43 5.85
CA PHE A 79 -6.34 -4.10 5.88
C PHE A 79 -7.47 -3.08 5.81
N ASN A 80 -8.38 -3.29 4.86
CA ASN A 80 -9.67 -2.60 4.80
C ASN A 80 -10.80 -3.55 5.28
N TYR A 81 -12.05 -3.15 5.16
CA TYR A 81 -13.18 -3.98 5.56
C TYR A 81 -14.26 -4.01 4.50
N SER A 82 -14.82 -5.18 4.24
CA SER A 82 -15.96 -5.34 3.34
C SER A 82 -17.23 -5.50 4.15
N THR A 83 -18.09 -4.50 4.12
CA THR A 83 -19.43 -4.58 4.75
C THR A 83 -20.32 -5.62 4.08
N TRP A 84 -20.10 -5.93 2.80
CA TRP A 84 -20.88 -6.91 2.06
C TRP A 84 -20.56 -8.34 2.49
N THR A 85 -19.32 -8.63 2.80
CA THR A 85 -18.89 -9.97 3.20
C THR A 85 -18.72 -10.12 4.72
N GLY A 86 -18.76 -9.00 5.48
CA GLY A 86 -18.54 -8.99 6.91
C GLY A 86 -17.11 -9.43 7.31
N ARG A 87 -16.12 -9.19 6.43
CA ARG A 87 -14.74 -9.65 6.61
C ARG A 87 -13.73 -8.58 6.23
N PRO A 88 -12.49 -8.64 6.80
CA PRO A 88 -11.40 -7.80 6.33
C PRO A 88 -11.09 -8.10 4.86
N GLY A 89 -10.63 -7.10 4.14
CA GLY A 89 -9.96 -7.22 2.85
C GLY A 89 -8.51 -6.80 3.01
N LEU A 90 -7.64 -7.21 2.12
CA LEU A 90 -6.28 -6.71 2.05
C LEU A 90 -6.17 -5.75 0.87
N TYR A 91 -5.60 -4.57 1.12
CA TYR A 91 -5.33 -3.56 0.10
C TYR A 91 -3.83 -3.39 -0.05
N LEU A 92 -3.33 -3.64 -1.25
CA LEU A 92 -1.95 -3.41 -1.63
C LEU A 92 -1.85 -1.97 -2.14
N GLU A 93 -1.18 -1.11 -1.38
CA GLU A 93 -0.97 0.29 -1.74
C GLU A 93 0.09 0.41 -2.82
N ASP A 94 1.28 -0.18 -2.56
CA ASP A 94 2.42 -0.10 -3.48
C ASP A 94 3.02 -1.48 -3.73
N LEU A 95 3.39 -1.73 -4.98
CA LEU A 95 4.24 -2.84 -5.40
C LEU A 95 5.34 -2.31 -6.33
N PHE A 96 6.56 -2.33 -5.87
CA PHE A 96 7.69 -1.84 -6.65
C PHE A 96 8.84 -2.87 -6.69
N VAL A 97 9.45 -2.98 -7.85
CA VAL A 97 10.67 -3.77 -8.07
C VAL A 97 11.69 -2.87 -8.75
N GLN A 98 12.88 -2.80 -8.19
CA GLN A 98 13.98 -2.06 -8.78
C GLN A 98 14.23 -2.53 -10.22
N PRO A 99 14.53 -1.61 -11.17
CA PRO A 99 14.64 -1.94 -12.59
C PRO A 99 15.56 -3.11 -12.90
N GLU A 100 16.70 -3.22 -12.22
CA GLU A 100 17.70 -4.28 -12.42
C GLU A 100 17.23 -5.68 -11.97
N PHE A 101 16.19 -5.76 -11.13
CA PHE A 101 15.61 -7.01 -10.66
C PHE A 101 14.29 -7.37 -11.35
N ARG A 102 13.84 -6.56 -12.32
CA ARG A 102 12.63 -6.87 -13.10
C ARG A 102 12.89 -8.08 -14.01
N GLY A 103 11.83 -8.83 -14.28
CA GLY A 103 11.94 -10.07 -15.06
C GLY A 103 12.49 -11.28 -14.28
N LEU A 104 12.98 -11.09 -13.04
CA LEU A 104 13.52 -12.16 -12.19
C LEU A 104 12.47 -12.79 -11.26
N GLY A 105 11.18 -12.45 -11.43
CA GLY A 105 10.10 -13.02 -10.62
C GLY A 105 9.85 -12.33 -9.27
N VAL A 106 10.60 -11.28 -8.92
CA VAL A 106 10.50 -10.57 -7.62
C VAL A 106 9.09 -10.04 -7.37
N GLY A 107 8.49 -9.33 -8.33
CA GLY A 107 7.14 -8.79 -8.19
C GLY A 107 6.08 -9.89 -8.00
N LYS A 108 6.22 -11.01 -8.72
CA LYS A 108 5.33 -12.16 -8.54
C LYS A 108 5.47 -12.79 -7.15
N ALA A 109 6.68 -12.89 -6.63
CA ALA A 109 6.93 -13.46 -5.31
C ALA A 109 6.37 -12.55 -4.20
N LEU A 110 6.57 -11.22 -4.30
CA LEU A 110 5.97 -10.24 -3.38
C LEU A 110 4.45 -10.35 -3.39
N LEU A 111 3.82 -10.31 -4.56
CA LEU A 111 2.36 -10.39 -4.68
C LEU A 111 1.83 -11.75 -4.17
N ALA A 112 2.53 -12.85 -4.43
CA ALA A 112 2.17 -14.17 -3.91
C ALA A 112 2.22 -14.21 -2.37
N ARG A 113 3.22 -13.56 -1.75
CA ARG A 113 3.29 -13.48 -0.27
C ARG A 113 2.16 -12.63 0.29
N VAL A 114 1.83 -11.49 -0.33
CA VAL A 114 0.68 -10.66 0.05
C VAL A 114 -0.63 -11.47 -0.07
N ALA A 115 -0.80 -12.23 -1.15
CA ALA A 115 -1.97 -13.09 -1.34
C ALA A 115 -2.03 -14.21 -0.27
N ALA A 116 -0.90 -14.80 0.11
CA ALA A 116 -0.84 -15.78 1.20
C ALA A 116 -1.29 -15.16 2.53
N ILE A 117 -0.84 -13.94 2.85
CA ILE A 117 -1.27 -13.19 4.04
C ILE A 117 -2.79 -12.94 4.00
N ALA A 118 -3.34 -12.57 2.83
CA ALA A 118 -4.79 -12.38 2.69
C ALA A 118 -5.55 -13.67 3.02
N VAL A 119 -5.10 -14.82 2.52
CA VAL A 119 -5.71 -16.13 2.82
C VAL A 119 -5.55 -16.49 4.30
N GLU A 120 -4.37 -16.34 4.88
CA GLU A 120 -4.09 -16.59 6.30
C GLU A 120 -4.99 -15.75 7.23
N LYS A 121 -5.30 -14.50 6.82
CA LYS A 121 -6.17 -13.57 7.55
C LYS A 121 -7.67 -13.70 7.20
N ASN A 122 -8.05 -14.70 6.39
CA ASN A 122 -9.42 -14.89 5.92
C ASN A 122 -10.00 -13.68 5.16
N CYS A 123 -9.17 -12.94 4.45
CA CYS A 123 -9.59 -11.86 3.57
C CYS A 123 -10.14 -12.46 2.27
N PRO A 124 -11.43 -12.24 1.92
CA PRO A 124 -12.03 -12.78 0.71
C PRO A 124 -11.57 -12.06 -0.57
N ARG A 125 -10.82 -10.95 -0.41
CA ARG A 125 -10.32 -10.14 -1.53
C ARG A 125 -8.96 -9.54 -1.23
N LEU A 126 -8.16 -9.42 -2.28
CA LEU A 126 -6.95 -8.64 -2.38
C LEU A 126 -7.18 -7.60 -3.47
N GLN A 127 -7.03 -6.30 -3.17
CA GLN A 127 -7.31 -5.19 -4.08
C GLN A 127 -6.10 -4.26 -4.18
N TRP A 128 -5.96 -3.65 -5.34
CA TRP A 128 -4.97 -2.59 -5.61
C TRP A 128 -5.42 -1.75 -6.79
N GLU A 129 -4.72 -0.66 -7.05
CA GLU A 129 -4.89 0.19 -8.21
C GLU A 129 -3.66 0.08 -9.14
N VAL A 130 -3.86 0.36 -10.40
CA VAL A 130 -2.80 0.43 -11.41
C VAL A 130 -3.11 1.59 -12.34
N LEU A 131 -2.07 2.35 -12.69
CA LEU A 131 -2.20 3.42 -13.67
C LEU A 131 -2.51 2.82 -15.04
N ASP A 132 -3.49 3.37 -15.73
CA ASP A 132 -4.00 2.87 -17.02
C ASP A 132 -2.93 2.81 -18.12
N TRP A 133 -1.97 3.72 -18.08
CA TRP A 133 -0.83 3.75 -19.00
C TRP A 133 0.27 2.72 -18.67
N ASN A 134 0.24 2.08 -17.49
CA ASN A 134 1.23 1.10 -17.06
C ASN A 134 0.91 -0.29 -17.61
N THR A 135 0.89 -0.39 -18.95
CA THR A 135 0.59 -1.63 -19.68
C THR A 135 1.35 -2.85 -19.18
N PRO A 136 2.67 -2.79 -18.86
CA PRO A 136 3.38 -3.94 -18.35
C PRO A 136 2.82 -4.48 -17.02
N ALA A 137 2.35 -3.59 -16.13
CA ALA A 137 1.73 -4.01 -14.87
C ALA A 137 0.30 -4.52 -15.10
N VAL A 138 -0.47 -3.88 -15.98
CA VAL A 138 -1.81 -4.33 -16.38
C VAL A 138 -1.75 -5.76 -16.93
N ASP A 139 -0.86 -6.03 -17.89
CA ASP A 139 -0.66 -7.36 -18.49
C ASP A 139 -0.21 -8.40 -17.43
N PHE A 140 0.69 -7.99 -16.53
CA PHE A 140 1.15 -8.83 -15.45
C PHE A 140 0.00 -9.25 -14.54
N TYR A 141 -0.83 -8.31 -14.08
CA TYR A 141 -1.97 -8.60 -13.21
C TYR A 141 -3.04 -9.44 -13.91
N ALA A 142 -3.36 -9.13 -15.17
CA ALA A 142 -4.26 -9.94 -15.99
C ALA A 142 -3.78 -11.38 -16.12
N SER A 143 -2.48 -11.60 -16.33
CA SER A 143 -1.87 -12.93 -16.41
C SER A 143 -1.99 -13.76 -15.14
N LEU A 144 -2.20 -13.11 -13.99
CA LEU A 144 -2.41 -13.74 -12.69
C LEU A 144 -3.90 -13.97 -12.37
N GLY A 145 -4.81 -13.58 -13.26
CA GLY A 145 -6.25 -13.75 -13.09
C GLY A 145 -6.93 -12.62 -12.31
N ALA A 146 -6.29 -11.46 -12.18
CA ALA A 146 -6.94 -10.28 -11.61
C ALA A 146 -8.05 -9.75 -12.53
N SER A 147 -9.14 -9.25 -11.93
CA SER A 147 -10.25 -8.60 -12.64
C SER A 147 -10.15 -7.09 -12.46
N PHE A 148 -10.40 -6.33 -13.53
CA PHE A 148 -10.46 -4.88 -13.50
C PHE A 148 -11.90 -4.44 -13.23
N LEU A 149 -12.07 -3.40 -12.38
CA LEU A 149 -13.38 -2.89 -11.94
C LEU A 149 -13.67 -1.57 -12.64
N ASP A 150 -13.83 -1.61 -13.96
CA ASP A 150 -13.92 -0.42 -14.83
C ASP A 150 -15.18 0.43 -14.58
N GLU A 151 -16.23 -0.14 -14.00
CA GLU A 151 -17.46 0.58 -13.61
C GLU A 151 -17.31 1.40 -12.32
N TRP A 152 -16.23 1.22 -11.55
CA TRP A 152 -15.95 2.00 -10.34
C TRP A 152 -15.01 3.15 -10.65
N ARG A 153 -15.32 4.31 -10.08
CA ARG A 153 -14.43 5.48 -10.15
C ARG A 153 -13.77 5.69 -8.82
N ASN A 154 -12.45 5.85 -8.84
CA ASN A 154 -11.71 6.31 -7.67
C ASN A 154 -12.05 7.77 -7.40
N VAL A 155 -12.39 8.10 -6.15
CA VAL A 155 -12.74 9.44 -5.72
C VAL A 155 -11.85 9.85 -4.56
N ARG A 156 -11.22 11.01 -4.68
CA ARG A 156 -10.30 11.55 -3.67
C ARG A 156 -10.69 12.98 -3.30
N MET A 157 -10.66 13.27 -2.01
CA MET A 157 -10.82 14.63 -1.50
C MET A 157 -9.62 14.99 -0.64
N THR A 158 -8.97 16.12 -0.92
CA THR A 158 -7.76 16.57 -0.23
C THR A 158 -7.81 18.08 0.07
N GLY A 159 -6.86 18.55 0.85
CA GLY A 159 -6.59 19.97 1.03
C GLY A 159 -7.78 20.76 1.61
N GLU A 160 -8.11 21.88 0.96
CA GLU A 160 -9.15 22.79 1.43
C GLU A 160 -10.55 22.20 1.34
N ALA A 161 -10.84 21.38 0.30
CA ALA A 161 -12.14 20.72 0.15
C ALA A 161 -12.44 19.78 1.31
N LEU A 162 -11.44 19.00 1.73
CA LEU A 162 -11.55 18.11 2.90
C LEU A 162 -11.80 18.91 4.18
N ARG A 163 -11.06 20.00 4.39
CA ARG A 163 -11.25 20.87 5.57
C ARG A 163 -12.62 21.53 5.61
N LYS A 164 -13.11 22.01 4.45
CA LYS A 164 -14.46 22.58 4.35
C LYS A 164 -15.54 21.56 4.69
N LEU A 165 -15.41 20.33 4.21
CA LEU A 165 -16.37 19.27 4.54
C LEU A 165 -16.33 18.92 6.04
N ALA A 166 -15.15 18.82 6.63
CA ALA A 166 -14.99 18.55 8.06
C ALA A 166 -15.58 19.68 8.95
N ALA A 167 -15.53 20.94 8.50
CA ALA A 167 -16.11 22.06 9.24
C ALA A 167 -17.64 22.00 9.36
N LEU A 168 -18.32 21.28 8.47
CA LEU A 168 -19.78 21.08 8.57
C LEU A 168 -20.18 20.25 9.80
N ASP A 169 -19.35 19.29 10.21
CA ASP A 169 -19.57 18.48 11.40
C ASP A 169 -19.62 19.35 12.67
N ALA A 170 -18.63 20.22 12.84
CA ALA A 170 -18.58 21.17 13.96
C ALA A 170 -19.77 22.15 13.99
N ALA A 171 -20.28 22.54 12.81
CA ALA A 171 -21.48 23.40 12.73
C ALA A 171 -22.76 22.66 13.13
N LEU A 172 -22.89 21.38 12.78
CA LEU A 172 -24.02 20.54 13.18
C LEU A 172 -24.03 20.29 14.69
N ASP A 173 -22.90 20.05 15.30
CA ASP A 173 -22.77 19.88 16.76
C ASP A 173 -23.18 21.15 17.52
N SER A 174 -22.76 22.33 17.05
CA SER A 174 -23.13 23.60 17.66
C SER A 174 -24.64 23.90 17.55
N ALA A 175 -25.24 23.59 16.38
CA ALA A 175 -26.67 23.77 16.19
C ALA A 175 -27.52 22.79 17.06
N GLY A 176 -27.04 21.53 17.18
CA GLY A 176 -27.69 20.53 18.04
C GLY A 176 -27.61 20.87 19.56
N ALA A 177 -26.52 21.53 20.00
CA ALA A 177 -26.36 21.99 21.37
C ALA A 177 -27.30 23.17 21.70
N VAL A 178 -27.52 24.08 20.73
CA VAL A 178 -28.48 25.22 20.92
C VAL A 178 -29.91 24.70 21.00
N ALA A 179 -30.31 23.76 20.16
CA ALA A 179 -31.67 23.20 20.18
C ALA A 179 -31.99 22.43 21.48
N LYS A 180 -31.03 21.79 22.14
CA LYS A 180 -31.23 21.12 23.44
C LYS A 180 -31.44 22.11 24.58
N ASN A 181 -30.71 23.22 24.57
CA ASN A 181 -30.85 24.24 25.62
C ASN A 181 -32.18 25.03 25.53
N GLU A 182 -32.81 25.11 24.36
CA GLU A 182 -34.12 25.75 24.17
C GLU A 182 -35.30 24.84 24.57
N VAL A 183 -35.09 23.54 24.71
CA VAL A 183 -36.13 22.57 25.13
C VAL A 183 -36.14 22.39 26.66
N GLU A 184 -35.05 22.73 27.35
CA GLU A 184 -34.92 22.64 28.81
C GLU A 184 -35.21 23.98 29.56
N ALA A 185 -35.55 25.04 28.83
CA ALA A 185 -35.92 26.36 29.39
C ALA A 185 -37.44 26.60 29.27
#